data_b8e8c44d084c817a7a1a769280b9f4d7
#
_entry.id   b8e8c44d084c817a7a1a769280b9f4d7
#
_cell.length_a   1.000
_cell.length_b   1.000
_cell.length_c   1.000
_cell.angle_alpha   90.00
_cell.angle_beta   90.00
_cell.angle_gamma   90.00
#
_symmetry.space_group_name_H-M   'P 1'
#
loop_
_entity.id
_entity.type
_entity.pdbx_description
1 polymer ?
#
loop_
_entity_poly.entity_id
_entity_poly.type
_entity_poly.pdbx_seq_one_letter_code
_entity_poly.pdbx_strand_id
1 'polypeptide(L)'
;VYKRQEKFCFEGFLPQKKGRQTRLMELAEEERTIIFYESPYRLVKTLMQFVEFFGADRQVSVSREISKVHEETVRGTLEEVIQHFSEHEPKGEIVIVLAGLKQNKRDKRAEENV
;
A
#
# COMPACT_ATOMS: atom_id res chain seq x y z
N VAL A 1 3.33 -25.74 -4.51
CA VAL A 1 3.82 -25.20 -3.25
C VAL A 1 4.48 -23.84 -3.45
N TYR A 2 5.41 -23.74 -4.38
CA TYR A 2 6.05 -22.47 -4.67
C TYR A 2 5.10 -21.43 -5.25
N LYS A 3 4.00 -21.84 -5.85
CA LYS A 3 2.98 -20.89 -6.35
C LYS A 3 2.35 -20.09 -5.23
N ARG A 4 2.29 -20.66 -4.02
CA ARG A 4 1.77 -19.95 -2.85
C ARG A 4 2.69 -18.83 -2.40
N GLN A 5 4.00 -18.99 -2.62
CA GLN A 5 4.99 -17.99 -2.27
C GLN A 5 4.92 -16.77 -3.20
N GLU A 6 4.24 -16.92 -4.35
CA GLU A 6 4.09 -15.85 -5.33
C GLU A 6 2.81 -15.04 -5.18
N LYS A 7 2.02 -15.28 -4.11
CA LYS A 7 0.77 -14.55 -3.90
C LYS A 7 0.98 -13.08 -3.59
N PHE A 8 2.13 -12.70 -3.08
CA PHE A 8 2.44 -11.31 -2.80
C PHE A 8 3.91 -11.04 -3.08
N CYS A 9 4.20 -9.77 -3.29
CA CYS A 9 5.53 -9.28 -3.56
C CYS A 9 5.99 -8.49 -2.34
N PHE A 10 7.07 -8.92 -1.70
CA PHE A 10 7.61 -8.18 -0.56
C PHE A 10 8.67 -7.21 -1.06
N GLU A 11 8.36 -5.93 -0.95
CA GLU A 11 9.27 -4.88 -1.39
C GLU A 11 10.07 -4.29 -0.21
N GLY A 12 9.45 -4.22 0.97
CA GLY A 12 10.09 -3.60 2.12
C GLY A 12 10.20 -2.09 1.94
N PHE A 13 11.33 -1.51 2.29
CA PHE A 13 11.55 -0.08 2.12
C PHE A 13 11.94 0.24 0.68
N LEU A 14 11.21 1.18 0.08
CA LEU A 14 11.59 1.69 -1.25
C LEU A 14 12.88 2.51 -1.14
N PRO A 15 13.67 2.59 -2.23
CA PRO A 15 14.79 3.52 -2.26
C PRO A 15 14.28 4.92 -1.95
N GLN A 16 15.06 5.72 -1.22
CA GLN A 16 14.60 7.05 -0.83
C GLN A 16 14.71 8.08 -1.95
N LYS A 17 15.70 7.94 -2.82
CA LYS A 17 15.93 8.87 -3.93
C LYS A 17 16.23 8.15 -5.22
N LYS A 18 17.49 7.71 -5.39
CA LYS A 18 17.91 7.08 -6.63
C LYS A 18 17.22 5.73 -6.81
N GLY A 19 16.62 5.55 -7.97
CA GLY A 19 15.94 4.30 -8.31
C GLY A 19 14.50 4.21 -7.82
N ARG A 20 14.03 5.17 -7.03
CA ARG A 20 12.67 5.14 -6.47
C ARG A 20 11.59 5.16 -7.55
N GLN A 21 11.68 6.10 -8.49
CA GLN A 21 10.70 6.19 -9.57
C GLN A 21 10.73 4.99 -10.49
N THR A 22 11.93 4.52 -10.82
CA THR A 22 12.09 3.33 -11.65
C THR A 22 11.43 2.12 -11.00
N ARG A 23 11.66 1.95 -9.69
CA ARG A 23 11.06 0.83 -8.96
C ARG A 23 9.55 0.94 -8.90
N LEU A 24 9.02 2.15 -8.68
CA LEU A 24 7.57 2.36 -8.65
C LEU A 24 6.94 2.08 -10.02
N MET A 25 7.62 2.43 -11.09
CA MET A 25 7.15 2.12 -12.45
C MET A 25 7.08 0.61 -12.68
N GLU A 26 8.08 -0.12 -12.21
CA GLU A 26 8.09 -1.58 -12.29
C GLU A 26 6.94 -2.18 -11.48
N LEU A 27 6.73 -1.68 -10.27
CA LEU A 27 5.68 -2.16 -9.37
C LEU A 27 4.27 -1.82 -9.86
N ALA A 28 4.13 -0.79 -10.70
CA ALA A 28 2.84 -0.43 -11.27
C ALA A 28 2.25 -1.56 -12.11
N GLU A 29 3.11 -2.41 -12.67
CA GLU A 29 2.69 -3.57 -13.48
C GLU A 29 2.52 -4.84 -12.64
N GLU A 30 2.79 -4.75 -11.32
CA GLU A 30 2.74 -5.93 -10.46
C GLU A 30 1.30 -6.37 -10.24
N GLU A 31 1.02 -7.63 -10.53
CA GLU A 31 -0.31 -8.20 -10.35
C GLU A 31 -0.58 -8.68 -8.93
N ARG A 32 0.47 -8.95 -8.18
CA ARG A 32 0.36 -9.46 -6.81
C ARG A 32 0.22 -8.32 -5.82
N THR A 33 -0.32 -8.62 -4.66
CA THR A 33 -0.32 -7.71 -3.53
C THR A 33 1.13 -7.37 -3.17
N ILE A 34 1.40 -6.10 -2.90
CA ILE A 34 2.76 -5.62 -2.60
C ILE A 34 2.81 -5.15 -1.15
N ILE A 35 3.85 -5.56 -0.44
CA ILE A 35 4.04 -5.19 0.95
C ILE A 35 5.23 -4.25 1.07
N PHE A 36 4.99 -3.08 1.67
CA PHE A 36 6.03 -2.06 1.89
C PHE A 36 6.17 -1.77 3.38
N TYR A 37 7.37 -1.37 3.76
CA TYR A 37 7.61 -0.71 5.04
C TYR A 37 7.76 0.79 4.78
N GLU A 38 7.30 1.61 5.72
CA GLU A 38 7.47 3.05 5.59
C GLU A 38 7.59 3.72 6.95
N SER A 39 8.27 4.86 6.95
CA SER A 39 8.38 5.71 8.11
C SER A 39 7.07 6.48 8.32
N PRO A 40 6.62 6.68 9.57
CA PRO A 40 5.41 7.49 9.81
C PRO A 40 5.56 8.91 9.29
N TYR A 41 6.78 9.44 9.25
CA TYR A 41 7.03 10.79 8.75
C TYR A 41 6.89 10.91 7.23
N ARG A 42 7.02 9.82 6.51
CA ARG A 42 6.94 9.81 5.05
C ARG A 42 5.68 9.13 4.51
N LEU A 43 4.83 8.61 5.40
CA LEU A 43 3.69 7.82 4.98
C LEU A 43 2.77 8.55 4.00
N VAL A 44 2.30 9.74 4.36
CA VAL A 44 1.38 10.50 3.52
C VAL A 44 2.02 10.83 2.17
N LYS A 45 3.27 11.28 2.19
CA LYS A 45 3.99 11.61 0.97
C LYS A 45 4.13 10.38 0.06
N THR A 46 4.46 9.23 0.64
CA THR A 46 4.61 7.99 -0.10
C THR A 46 3.27 7.54 -0.69
N LEU A 47 2.19 7.62 0.09
CA LEU A 47 0.86 7.26 -0.40
C LEU A 47 0.41 8.19 -1.54
N MET A 48 0.72 9.48 -1.45
CA MET A 48 0.42 10.43 -2.52
C MET A 48 1.19 10.09 -3.79
N GLN A 49 2.44 9.67 -3.64
CA GLN A 49 3.25 9.22 -4.75
C GLN A 49 2.67 7.94 -5.36
N PHE A 50 2.15 7.04 -4.52
CA PHE A 50 1.50 5.81 -5.01
C PHE A 50 0.30 6.13 -5.89
N VAL A 51 -0.43 7.21 -5.62
CA VAL A 51 -1.56 7.61 -6.47
C VAL A 51 -1.10 7.86 -7.91
N GLU A 52 0.08 8.46 -8.08
CA GLU A 52 0.62 8.73 -9.41
C GLU A 52 0.92 7.47 -10.21
N PHE A 53 1.36 6.40 -9.53
CA PHE A 53 1.78 5.17 -10.20
C PHE A 53 0.71 4.09 -10.21
N PHE A 54 -0.15 4.05 -9.20
CA PHE A 54 -1.12 2.97 -9.03
C PHE A 54 -2.58 3.41 -9.17
N GLY A 55 -2.84 4.71 -9.10
CA GLY A 55 -4.19 5.25 -9.19
C GLY A 55 -4.83 5.46 -7.83
N ALA A 56 -5.65 6.51 -7.72
CA ALA A 56 -6.28 6.91 -6.45
C ALA A 56 -7.25 5.87 -5.90
N ASP A 57 -7.79 5.02 -6.76
CA ASP A 57 -8.78 4.01 -6.39
C ASP A 57 -8.17 2.65 -6.04
N ARG A 58 -6.83 2.53 -6.05
CA ARG A 58 -6.16 1.28 -5.69
C ARG A 58 -6.39 0.99 -4.21
N GLN A 59 -6.81 -0.24 -3.91
CA GLN A 59 -7.05 -0.65 -2.53
C GLN A 59 -5.75 -0.79 -1.76
N VAL A 60 -5.76 -0.34 -0.52
CA VAL A 60 -4.58 -0.35 0.34
C VAL A 60 -4.99 -0.56 1.79
N SER A 61 -4.09 -1.16 2.55
CA SER A 61 -4.23 -1.35 3.97
C SER A 61 -2.96 -0.83 4.62
N VAL A 62 -3.09 0.04 5.61
CA VAL A 62 -1.95 0.59 6.34
C VAL A 62 -2.10 0.18 7.80
N SER A 63 -1.13 -0.58 8.28
CA SER A 63 -1.11 -1.07 9.66
C SER A 63 0.02 -0.40 10.41
N ARG A 64 -0.28 -0.03 11.66
CA ARG A 64 0.75 0.51 12.54
C ARG A 64 0.70 -0.21 13.87
N GLU A 65 1.85 -0.39 14.48
CA GLU A 65 1.97 -0.98 15.78
C GLU A 65 1.95 0.13 16.83
N ILE A 66 0.95 0.12 17.71
CA ILE A 66 0.82 1.10 18.79
C ILE A 66 1.58 0.60 20.01
N SER A 67 1.52 -0.72 20.24
CA SER A 67 2.25 -1.39 21.31
C SER A 67 2.40 -2.85 20.92
N LYS A 68 3.11 -3.64 21.73
CA LYS A 68 3.32 -5.06 21.43
C LYS A 68 2.02 -5.85 21.31
N VAL A 69 0.94 -5.34 21.89
CA VAL A 69 -0.37 -6.01 21.89
C VAL A 69 -1.43 -5.23 21.12
N HIS A 70 -1.10 -4.04 20.64
CA HIS A 70 -2.06 -3.20 19.91
C HIS A 70 -1.58 -2.88 18.52
N GLU A 71 -2.42 -3.16 17.54
CA GLU A 71 -2.19 -2.83 16.15
C GLU A 71 -3.43 -2.12 15.63
N GLU A 72 -3.23 -1.07 14.85
CA GLU A 72 -4.32 -0.35 14.21
C GLU A 72 -4.16 -0.48 12.70
N THR A 73 -5.24 -0.82 12.02
CA THR A 73 -5.25 -0.98 10.57
C THR A 73 -6.31 -0.08 9.95
N VAL A 74 -5.88 0.71 8.94
CA VAL A 74 -6.77 1.57 8.17
C VAL A 74 -6.81 1.04 6.74
N ARG A 75 -8.00 0.78 6.22
CA ARG A 75 -8.21 0.21 4.89
C ARG A 75 -9.09 1.09 4.04
N GLY A 76 -8.89 1.03 2.74
CA GLY A 76 -9.68 1.76 1.78
C GLY A 76 -8.91 1.98 0.50
N THR A 77 -9.39 2.91 -0.32
CA THR A 77 -8.64 3.34 -1.49
C THR A 77 -7.46 4.20 -1.03
N LEU A 78 -6.46 4.37 -1.89
CA LEU A 78 -5.35 5.27 -1.58
C LEU A 78 -5.86 6.65 -1.18
N GLU A 79 -6.84 7.17 -1.92
CA GLU A 79 -7.42 8.48 -1.64
C GLU A 79 -8.02 8.55 -0.23
N GLU A 80 -8.80 7.53 0.15
CA GLU A 80 -9.43 7.47 1.47
C GLU A 80 -8.42 7.38 2.59
N VAL A 81 -7.39 6.56 2.40
CA VAL A 81 -6.37 6.35 3.42
C VAL A 81 -5.49 7.59 3.58
N ILE A 82 -5.20 8.27 2.47
CA ILE A 82 -4.47 9.54 2.51
C ILE A 82 -5.25 10.57 3.32
N GLN A 83 -6.56 10.66 3.09
CA GLN A 83 -7.43 11.57 3.82
C GLN A 83 -7.37 11.29 5.32
N HIS A 84 -7.44 10.02 5.70
CA HIS A 84 -7.37 9.62 7.10
C HIS A 84 -6.06 10.08 7.76
N PHE A 85 -4.92 9.79 7.13
CA PHE A 85 -3.62 10.11 7.72
C PHE A 85 -3.22 11.57 7.57
N SER A 86 -3.91 12.33 6.72
CA SER A 86 -3.74 13.78 6.66
C SER A 86 -4.36 14.45 7.89
N GLU A 87 -5.37 13.80 8.48
CA GLU A 87 -6.06 14.31 9.66
C GLU A 87 -5.56 13.69 10.96
N HIS A 88 -4.99 12.49 10.86
CA HIS A 88 -4.53 11.72 12.02
C HIS A 88 -3.07 11.32 11.82
N GLU A 89 -2.18 12.04 12.47
CA GLU A 89 -0.74 11.81 12.33
C GLU A 89 -0.37 10.38 12.72
N PRO A 90 0.28 9.62 11.82
CA PRO A 90 0.67 8.25 12.14
C PRO A 90 1.87 8.20 13.08
N LYS A 91 1.93 7.15 13.89
CA LYS A 91 3.04 6.90 14.82
C LYS A 91 3.39 5.42 14.77
N GLY A 92 4.63 5.09 15.12
CA GLY A 92 5.09 3.72 15.20
C GLY A 92 5.54 3.17 13.86
N GLU A 93 5.76 1.87 13.82
CA GLU A 93 6.18 1.19 12.60
C GLU A 93 5.00 1.00 11.66
N ILE A 94 5.21 1.30 10.40
CA ILE A 94 4.17 1.28 9.39
C ILE A 94 4.43 0.17 8.38
N VAL A 95 3.38 -0.62 8.11
CA VAL A 95 3.36 -1.61 7.03
C VAL A 95 2.24 -1.25 6.09
N ILE A 96 2.56 -1.11 4.80
CA ILE A 96 1.58 -0.81 3.76
C ILE A 96 1.38 -2.07 2.93
N VAL A 97 0.12 -2.49 2.80
CA VAL A 97 -0.25 -3.62 1.95
C VAL A 97 -1.09 -3.06 0.81
N LEU A 98 -0.50 -3.00 -0.37
CA LEU A 98 -1.14 -2.43 -1.55
C LEU A 98 -1.67 -3.56 -2.43
N ALA A 99 -2.95 -3.49 -2.78
CA ALA A 99 -3.55 -4.49 -3.66
C ALA A 99 -2.83 -4.46 -5.01
N GLY A 100 -2.48 -5.62 -5.52
CA GLY A 100 -1.89 -5.73 -6.84
C GLY A 100 -2.93 -5.42 -7.91
N LEU A 101 -2.46 -5.25 -9.13
CA LEU A 101 -3.33 -4.90 -10.25
C LEU A 101 -4.47 -5.92 -10.43
N LYS A 102 -4.17 -7.18 -10.32
CA LYS A 102 -5.16 -8.26 -10.47
C LYS A 102 -6.19 -8.25 -9.33
N GLN A 103 -5.72 -8.05 -8.10
CA GLN A 103 -6.60 -8.01 -6.94
C GLN A 103 -7.55 -6.82 -6.98
N ASN A 104 -7.02 -5.66 -7.38
CA ASN A 104 -7.83 -4.45 -7.49
C ASN A 104 -8.95 -4.60 -8.52
N LYS A 105 -8.68 -5.25 -9.64
CA LYS A 105 -9.69 -5.52 -10.66
C LYS A 105 -10.79 -6.44 -10.15
N ARG A 106 -10.43 -7.45 -9.36
CA ARG A 106 -11.40 -8.36 -8.75
C ARG A 106 -12.31 -7.62 -7.78
N ASP A 107 -11.73 -6.76 -6.96
CA ASP A 107 -12.49 -5.99 -5.97
C ASP A 107 -13.48 -5.04 -6.66
N LYS A 108 -13.06 -4.37 -7.71
CA LYS A 108 -13.93 -3.50 -8.50
C LYS A 108 -15.08 -4.27 -9.12
N ARG A 109 -14.80 -5.46 -9.66
CA ARG A 109 -15.83 -6.30 -10.27
C ARG A 109 -16.88 -6.73 -9.25
N ALA A 110 -16.42 -7.09 -8.04
CA ALA A 110 -17.33 -7.48 -6.97
C ALA A 110 -18.25 -6.31 -6.57
N GLU A 111 -17.71 -5.09 -6.50
CA GLU A 111 -18.49 -3.90 -6.21
C GLU A 111 -19.53 -3.61 -7.28
N GLU A 112 -19.16 -3.77 -8.54
CA GLU A 112 -20.06 -3.54 -9.67
C GLU A 112 -21.22 -4.53 -9.73
N ASN A 113 -21.03 -5.74 -9.20
CA ASN A 113 -22.04 -6.78 -9.21
C ASN A 113 -22.96 -6.77 -7.99
N VAL A 114 -22.77 -5.82 -7.09
CA VAL A 114 -23.63 -5.60 -5.93
C VAL A 114 -24.69 -4.50 -6.22
#